data_697399f2be9111362bb433e7d0fb5d13
#
_entry.id   697399f2be9111362bb433e7d0fb5d13
#
_cell.length_a   1.000
_cell.length_b   1.000
_cell.length_c   1.000
_cell.angle_alpha   90.00
_cell.angle_beta   90.00
_cell.angle_gamma   90.00
#
_symmetry.space_group_name_H-M   'P 1'
#
loop_
_entity.id
_entity.type
_entity.pdbx_description
1 polymer ?
#
loop_
_entity_poly.entity_id
_entity_poly.type
_entity_poly.pdbx_seq_one_letter_code
_entity_poly.pdbx_strand_id
1 'polypeptide(L)'
;IVEKYGNASVVTASNVFAHIAHLGEMIRGVDHLLSEDGLFIIESHYLLDIIEKIQYDSIYHEHLKFYSLKSIIRLLDYYDFTVVDVERIENYGGSIRIFAAKGKSRSIAESVKSLLIEEEESGLYHFSTYKDFSERTIRAKHALQELALEALSEQKKFIGIGCPGRSSTLLNYCNMDKHLMPYIAEQSSSLKLGLHLPGKHIPNVDEAIMFQEQPEYAVMLSWHYWKPIVKKLRGKGLKSKIVIPLPELKILEP
;
A
#
# COMPACT_ATOMS: atom_id res chain seq x y z
N ILE A 1 24.58 -21.82 -3.01
CA ILE A 1 23.48 -22.28 -2.12
C ILE A 1 23.06 -23.69 -2.54
N VAL A 2 22.68 -23.90 -3.81
CA VAL A 2 22.19 -25.20 -4.33
C VAL A 2 23.21 -26.32 -4.11
N GLU A 3 24.50 -26.10 -4.40
CA GLU A 3 25.57 -27.08 -4.18
C GLU A 3 25.68 -27.55 -2.72
N LYS A 4 25.32 -26.67 -1.77
CA LYS A 4 25.44 -26.97 -0.33
C LYS A 4 24.17 -27.55 0.28
N TYR A 5 23.00 -27.06 -0.18
CA TYR A 5 21.71 -27.34 0.48
C TYR A 5 20.69 -28.05 -0.42
N GLY A 6 21.02 -28.25 -1.70
CA GLY A 6 20.07 -28.73 -2.71
C GLY A 6 19.09 -27.64 -3.19
N ASN A 7 18.16 -28.04 -4.04
CA ASN A 7 17.11 -27.17 -4.54
C ASN A 7 16.00 -26.95 -3.50
N ALA A 8 15.41 -25.78 -3.53
CA ALA A 8 14.30 -25.41 -2.65
C ALA A 8 12.96 -25.93 -3.18
N SER A 9 12.11 -26.47 -2.32
CA SER A 9 10.74 -26.82 -2.68
C SER A 9 9.84 -25.58 -2.81
N VAL A 10 10.17 -24.50 -2.10
CA VAL A 10 9.42 -23.23 -2.13
C VAL A 10 10.40 -22.06 -2.07
N VAL A 11 10.19 -21.08 -2.96
CA VAL A 11 10.85 -19.78 -2.91
C VAL A 11 9.78 -18.71 -2.78
N THR A 12 9.93 -17.76 -1.84
CA THR A 12 8.95 -16.68 -1.61
C THR A 12 9.55 -15.30 -1.88
N ALA A 13 8.73 -14.40 -2.42
CA ALA A 13 9.06 -13.00 -2.63
C ALA A 13 7.87 -12.12 -2.19
N SER A 14 7.77 -11.88 -0.86
CA SER A 14 6.70 -11.06 -0.29
C SER A 14 7.09 -9.59 -0.22
N ASN A 15 6.33 -8.73 -0.90
CA ASN A 15 6.52 -7.27 -0.97
C ASN A 15 7.95 -6.85 -1.39
N VAL A 16 8.57 -7.63 -2.26
CA VAL A 16 9.91 -7.39 -2.81
C VAL A 16 9.85 -7.18 -4.32
N PHE A 17 8.94 -7.88 -4.99
CA PHE A 17 8.88 -7.97 -6.45
C PHE A 17 8.71 -6.61 -7.14
N ALA A 18 7.93 -5.70 -6.51
CA ALA A 18 7.73 -4.34 -7.00
C ALA A 18 8.99 -3.44 -6.89
N HIS A 19 9.91 -3.76 -5.99
CA HIS A 19 11.11 -2.96 -5.70
C HIS A 19 12.33 -3.35 -6.54
N ILE A 20 12.28 -4.50 -7.24
CA ILE A 20 13.44 -5.02 -7.98
C ILE A 20 13.53 -4.39 -9.36
N ALA A 21 14.64 -3.72 -9.65
CA ALA A 21 14.92 -3.15 -10.96
C ALA A 21 15.13 -4.25 -12.03
N HIS A 22 15.97 -5.25 -11.70
CA HIS A 22 16.38 -6.34 -12.61
C HIS A 22 15.59 -7.62 -12.36
N LEU A 23 14.29 -7.61 -12.62
CA LEU A 23 13.41 -8.77 -12.39
C LEU A 23 13.84 -10.05 -13.12
N GLY A 24 14.37 -9.92 -14.32
CA GLY A 24 14.83 -11.07 -15.09
C GLY A 24 15.95 -11.83 -14.41
N GLU A 25 16.89 -11.14 -13.76
CA GLU A 25 17.97 -11.77 -13.00
C GLU A 25 17.42 -12.47 -11.76
N MET A 26 16.49 -11.83 -11.06
CA MET A 26 15.82 -12.42 -9.91
C MET A 26 15.07 -13.70 -10.30
N ILE A 27 14.26 -13.67 -11.38
CA ILE A 27 13.48 -14.84 -11.81
C ILE A 27 14.38 -15.98 -12.26
N ARG A 28 15.46 -15.69 -12.98
CA ARG A 28 16.49 -16.73 -13.31
C ARG A 28 17.16 -17.28 -12.06
N GLY A 29 17.41 -16.44 -11.06
CA GLY A 29 17.93 -16.90 -9.76
C GLY A 29 16.96 -17.82 -9.04
N VAL A 30 15.67 -17.50 -9.07
CA VAL A 30 14.61 -18.36 -8.52
C VAL A 30 14.53 -19.68 -9.30
N ASP A 31 14.59 -19.65 -10.62
CA ASP A 31 14.58 -20.84 -11.46
C ASP A 31 15.74 -21.78 -11.10
N HIS A 32 16.95 -21.23 -10.92
CA HIS A 32 18.12 -22.02 -10.49
C HIS A 32 17.98 -22.60 -9.08
N LEU A 33 17.32 -21.88 -8.17
CA LEU A 33 17.14 -22.31 -6.77
C LEU A 33 16.03 -23.34 -6.60
N LEU A 34 14.97 -23.25 -7.40
CA LEU A 34 13.76 -24.03 -7.24
C LEU A 34 13.92 -25.44 -7.80
N SER A 35 13.40 -26.44 -7.09
CA SER A 35 13.27 -27.80 -7.63
C SER A 35 12.23 -27.85 -8.77
N GLU A 36 12.28 -28.90 -9.61
CA GLU A 36 11.36 -29.06 -10.74
C GLU A 36 9.88 -29.04 -10.30
N ASP A 37 9.58 -29.65 -9.15
CA ASP A 37 8.24 -29.66 -8.55
C ASP A 37 8.01 -28.53 -7.55
N GLY A 38 8.89 -27.55 -7.49
CA GLY A 38 8.82 -26.46 -6.52
C GLY A 38 7.77 -25.39 -6.87
N LEU A 39 7.49 -24.53 -5.88
CA LEU A 39 6.60 -23.38 -6.05
C LEU A 39 7.34 -22.08 -5.79
N PHE A 40 7.17 -21.13 -6.71
CA PHE A 40 7.54 -19.74 -6.52
C PHE A 40 6.30 -18.96 -6.09
N ILE A 41 6.34 -18.35 -4.89
CA ILE A 41 5.23 -17.61 -4.32
C ILE A 41 5.60 -16.12 -4.30
N ILE A 42 4.80 -15.30 -4.98
CA ILE A 42 4.97 -13.85 -5.06
C ILE A 42 3.80 -13.19 -4.35
N GLU A 43 4.09 -12.23 -3.47
CA GLU A 43 3.09 -11.33 -2.90
C GLU A 43 3.44 -9.89 -3.27
N SER A 44 2.51 -9.16 -3.85
CA SER A 44 2.71 -7.78 -4.28
C SER A 44 1.41 -6.98 -4.22
N HIS A 45 1.52 -5.65 -4.11
CA HIS A 45 0.38 -4.76 -4.28
C HIS A 45 -0.36 -5.07 -5.58
N TYR A 46 -1.68 -5.09 -5.52
CA TYR A 46 -2.53 -5.40 -6.65
C TYR A 46 -3.03 -4.13 -7.34
N LEU A 47 -2.75 -4.00 -8.64
CA LEU A 47 -3.09 -2.80 -9.39
C LEU A 47 -4.59 -2.48 -9.37
N LEU A 48 -5.46 -3.50 -9.43
CA LEU A 48 -6.91 -3.29 -9.34
C LEU A 48 -7.29 -2.67 -7.99
N ASP A 49 -6.77 -3.18 -6.87
CA ASP A 49 -6.99 -2.60 -5.54
C ASP A 49 -6.47 -1.16 -5.43
N ILE A 50 -5.34 -0.86 -6.08
CA ILE A 50 -4.78 0.50 -6.11
C ILE A 50 -5.76 1.46 -6.80
N ILE A 51 -6.33 1.06 -7.93
CA ILE A 51 -7.28 1.86 -8.70
C ILE A 51 -8.62 1.99 -7.96
N GLU A 52 -9.19 0.89 -7.48
CA GLU A 52 -10.47 0.88 -6.77
C GLU A 52 -10.45 1.72 -5.49
N LYS A 53 -9.38 1.58 -4.71
CA LYS A 53 -9.23 2.21 -3.39
C LYS A 53 -8.44 3.52 -3.42
N ILE A 54 -8.17 4.06 -4.60
CA ILE A 54 -7.46 5.34 -4.83
C ILE A 54 -6.13 5.39 -4.06
N GLN A 55 -5.34 4.32 -4.11
CA GLN A 55 -4.07 4.22 -3.38
C GLN A 55 -2.93 4.94 -4.11
N TYR A 56 -3.16 6.18 -4.59
CA TYR A 56 -2.12 6.98 -5.25
C TYR A 56 -0.90 7.25 -4.36
N ASP A 57 -1.10 7.21 -3.04
CA ASP A 57 -0.05 7.36 -2.06
C ASP A 57 0.96 6.19 -2.07
N SER A 58 0.63 5.06 -2.71
CA SER A 58 1.56 3.97 -2.96
C SER A 58 2.55 4.26 -4.09
N ILE A 59 2.35 5.33 -4.87
CA ILE A 59 3.21 5.71 -5.99
C ILE A 59 4.39 6.55 -5.47
N TYR A 60 5.48 5.89 -5.10
CA TYR A 60 6.71 6.51 -4.63
C TYR A 60 7.94 5.71 -5.10
N HIS A 61 9.14 6.26 -4.88
CA HIS A 61 10.38 5.80 -5.50
C HIS A 61 10.76 4.33 -5.26
N GLU A 62 10.28 3.70 -4.19
CA GLU A 62 10.54 2.28 -3.92
C GLU A 62 9.70 1.35 -4.79
N HIS A 63 8.50 1.77 -5.20
CA HIS A 63 7.60 0.98 -6.04
C HIS A 63 7.87 1.25 -7.52
N LEU A 64 8.81 0.51 -8.09
CA LEU A 64 9.21 0.65 -9.50
C LEU A 64 8.16 0.12 -10.46
N LYS A 65 7.29 -0.76 -10.00
CA LYS A 65 6.30 -1.48 -10.83
C LYS A 65 5.02 -1.75 -10.05
N PHE A 66 3.91 -1.72 -10.77
CA PHE A 66 2.59 -2.11 -10.28
C PHE A 66 2.06 -3.25 -11.15
N TYR A 67 1.45 -4.25 -10.53
CA TYR A 67 1.11 -5.48 -11.22
C TYR A 67 -0.40 -5.74 -11.24
N SER A 68 -0.91 -6.08 -12.43
CA SER A 68 -2.12 -6.87 -12.61
C SER A 68 -1.75 -8.36 -12.71
N LEU A 69 -2.71 -9.25 -12.50
CA LEU A 69 -2.48 -10.69 -12.69
C LEU A 69 -2.04 -10.99 -14.13
N LYS A 70 -2.71 -10.39 -15.12
CA LYS A 70 -2.36 -10.53 -16.55
C LYS A 70 -0.91 -10.13 -16.85
N SER A 71 -0.40 -9.07 -16.21
CA SER A 71 0.99 -8.62 -16.40
C SER A 71 2.00 -9.58 -15.81
N ILE A 72 1.70 -10.16 -14.63
CA ILE A 72 2.59 -11.14 -13.99
C ILE A 72 2.58 -12.46 -14.75
N ILE A 73 1.41 -12.93 -15.22
CA ILE A 73 1.34 -14.14 -16.06
C ILE A 73 2.25 -13.99 -17.27
N ARG A 74 2.17 -12.87 -17.99
CA ARG A 74 3.04 -12.60 -19.14
C ARG A 74 4.52 -12.58 -18.81
N LEU A 75 4.85 -11.95 -17.68
CA LEU A 75 6.24 -11.86 -17.22
C LEU A 75 6.79 -13.25 -16.89
N LEU A 76 6.04 -14.05 -16.13
CA LEU A 76 6.47 -15.37 -15.69
C LEU A 76 6.50 -16.39 -16.85
N ASP A 77 5.55 -16.32 -17.78
CA ASP A 77 5.53 -17.16 -18.98
C ASP A 77 6.79 -16.96 -19.86
N TYR A 78 7.31 -15.72 -19.92
CA TYR A 78 8.57 -15.42 -20.62
C TYR A 78 9.78 -16.16 -20.03
N TYR A 79 9.73 -16.53 -18.75
CA TYR A 79 10.77 -17.29 -18.04
C TYR A 79 10.38 -18.75 -17.79
N ASP A 80 9.43 -19.28 -18.54
CA ASP A 80 8.94 -20.66 -18.47
C ASP A 80 8.35 -21.05 -17.10
N PHE A 81 7.71 -20.07 -16.41
CA PHE A 81 6.89 -20.32 -15.24
C PHE A 81 5.40 -20.21 -15.61
N THR A 82 4.59 -21.10 -15.04
CA THR A 82 3.13 -21.04 -15.14
C THR A 82 2.53 -20.59 -13.82
N VAL A 83 1.69 -19.56 -13.85
CA VAL A 83 0.85 -19.19 -12.68
C VAL A 83 -0.23 -20.27 -12.54
N VAL A 84 -0.17 -21.02 -11.45
CA VAL A 84 -1.07 -22.15 -11.18
C VAL A 84 -2.21 -21.80 -10.25
N ASP A 85 -2.03 -20.80 -9.37
CA ASP A 85 -3.07 -20.35 -8.46
C ASP A 85 -2.84 -18.88 -8.07
N VAL A 86 -3.88 -18.20 -7.57
CA VAL A 86 -3.82 -16.83 -7.09
C VAL A 86 -4.82 -16.59 -5.96
N GLU A 87 -4.42 -15.77 -4.99
CA GLU A 87 -5.28 -15.29 -3.91
C GLU A 87 -5.27 -13.76 -3.87
N ARG A 88 -6.44 -13.12 -3.79
CA ARG A 88 -6.55 -11.69 -3.45
C ARG A 88 -6.57 -11.56 -1.93
N ILE A 89 -5.68 -10.75 -1.36
CA ILE A 89 -5.48 -10.62 0.09
C ILE A 89 -5.53 -9.14 0.51
N GLU A 90 -5.96 -8.88 1.76
CA GLU A 90 -6.16 -7.50 2.25
C GLU A 90 -4.87 -6.80 2.71
N ASN A 91 -3.71 -7.45 2.65
CA ASN A 91 -2.45 -6.85 3.08
C ASN A 91 -2.15 -5.54 2.35
N TYR A 92 -1.65 -4.56 3.10
CA TYR A 92 -1.24 -3.23 2.58
C TYR A 92 -2.32 -2.46 1.81
N GLY A 93 -3.59 -2.75 2.07
CA GLY A 93 -4.72 -2.12 1.39
C GLY A 93 -5.21 -2.90 0.17
N GLY A 94 -4.59 -4.03 -0.15
CA GLY A 94 -4.93 -4.94 -1.23
C GLY A 94 -3.69 -5.42 -1.97
N SER A 95 -3.51 -6.74 -1.99
CA SER A 95 -2.40 -7.43 -2.64
C SER A 95 -2.90 -8.69 -3.31
N ILE A 96 -2.11 -9.22 -4.23
CA ILE A 96 -2.28 -10.58 -4.76
C ILE A 96 -1.13 -11.45 -4.31
N ARG A 97 -1.45 -12.68 -3.95
CA ARG A 97 -0.48 -13.76 -3.75
C ARG A 97 -0.59 -14.74 -4.89
N ILE A 98 0.49 -14.96 -5.59
CA ILE A 98 0.57 -15.72 -6.83
C ILE A 98 1.42 -16.93 -6.57
N PHE A 99 0.93 -18.09 -7.01
CA PHE A 99 1.64 -19.36 -6.95
C PHE A 99 2.05 -19.73 -8.38
N ALA A 100 3.35 -19.84 -8.63
CA ALA A 100 3.90 -20.18 -9.93
C ALA A 100 4.76 -21.45 -9.86
N ALA A 101 4.73 -22.26 -10.88
CA ALA A 101 5.51 -23.47 -11.02
C ALA A 101 6.32 -23.43 -12.31
N LYS A 102 7.44 -24.17 -12.38
CA LYS A 102 8.23 -24.34 -13.61
C LYS A 102 7.43 -25.06 -14.69
N GLY A 103 7.67 -24.66 -15.93
CA GLY A 103 7.06 -25.29 -17.11
C GLY A 103 5.54 -25.18 -17.15
N LYS A 104 4.92 -26.06 -17.91
CA LYS A 104 3.46 -26.03 -18.19
C LYS A 104 2.72 -27.31 -17.79
N SER A 105 3.31 -28.13 -16.94
CA SER A 105 2.76 -29.45 -16.59
C SER A 105 1.64 -29.42 -15.54
N ARG A 106 1.55 -28.35 -14.73
CA ARG A 106 0.54 -28.23 -13.66
C ARG A 106 -0.75 -27.62 -14.18
N SER A 107 -1.86 -28.10 -13.62
CA SER A 107 -3.18 -27.52 -13.88
C SER A 107 -3.30 -26.12 -13.28
N ILE A 108 -4.01 -25.24 -13.99
CA ILE A 108 -4.30 -23.88 -13.56
C ILE A 108 -5.64 -23.90 -12.82
N ALA A 109 -5.64 -23.36 -11.60
CA ALA A 109 -6.82 -23.27 -10.78
C ALA A 109 -7.85 -22.28 -11.36
N GLU A 110 -9.12 -22.45 -10.97
CA GLU A 110 -10.22 -21.57 -11.41
C GLU A 110 -10.06 -20.14 -10.90
N SER A 111 -9.41 -19.95 -9.75
CA SER A 111 -9.05 -18.65 -9.17
C SER A 111 -8.32 -17.73 -10.17
N VAL A 112 -7.40 -18.29 -10.97
CA VAL A 112 -6.65 -17.53 -11.98
C VAL A 112 -7.57 -17.01 -13.08
N LYS A 113 -8.50 -17.87 -13.57
CA LYS A 113 -9.44 -17.47 -14.61
C LYS A 113 -10.44 -16.45 -14.09
N SER A 114 -10.98 -16.69 -12.89
CA SER A 114 -11.95 -15.80 -12.24
C SER A 114 -11.36 -14.41 -12.03
N LEU A 115 -10.12 -14.32 -11.55
CA LEU A 115 -9.47 -13.02 -11.33
C LEU A 115 -9.11 -12.30 -12.63
N LEU A 116 -8.75 -13.04 -13.70
CA LEU A 116 -8.56 -12.43 -15.05
C LEU A 116 -9.87 -11.86 -15.61
N ILE A 117 -11.00 -12.54 -15.39
CA ILE A 117 -12.32 -12.03 -15.78
C ILE A 117 -12.65 -10.77 -14.98
N GLU A 118 -12.43 -10.76 -13.67
CA GLU A 118 -12.62 -9.59 -12.82
C GLU A 118 -11.78 -8.39 -13.28
N GLU A 119 -10.51 -8.60 -13.64
CA GLU A 119 -9.64 -7.55 -14.21
C GLU A 119 -10.21 -6.96 -15.51
N GLU A 120 -10.76 -7.79 -16.39
CA GLU A 120 -11.34 -7.36 -17.66
C GLU A 120 -12.66 -6.62 -17.44
N GLU A 121 -13.57 -7.17 -16.63
CA GLU A 121 -14.87 -6.59 -16.32
C GLU A 121 -14.77 -5.27 -15.56
N SER A 122 -13.75 -5.11 -14.71
CA SER A 122 -13.45 -3.85 -14.01
C SER A 122 -12.96 -2.74 -14.95
N GLY A 123 -12.66 -3.06 -16.20
CA GLY A 123 -12.08 -2.12 -17.16
C GLY A 123 -10.63 -1.75 -16.86
N LEU A 124 -9.89 -2.57 -16.09
CA LEU A 124 -8.52 -2.29 -15.67
C LEU A 124 -7.57 -1.96 -16.84
N TYR A 125 -7.87 -2.45 -18.03
CA TYR A 125 -7.03 -2.24 -19.24
C TYR A 125 -7.53 -1.10 -20.14
N HIS A 126 -8.56 -0.36 -19.72
CA HIS A 126 -9.10 0.77 -20.47
C HIS A 126 -8.53 2.09 -19.95
N PHE A 127 -8.12 2.96 -20.85
CA PHE A 127 -7.58 4.27 -20.48
C PHE A 127 -8.56 5.12 -19.66
N SER A 128 -9.87 4.98 -19.90
CA SER A 128 -10.92 5.66 -19.15
C SER A 128 -10.86 5.40 -17.65
N THR A 129 -10.50 4.19 -17.23
CA THR A 129 -10.35 3.80 -15.81
C THR A 129 -9.26 4.61 -15.13
N TYR A 130 -8.14 4.84 -15.81
CA TYR A 130 -7.03 5.66 -15.29
C TYR A 130 -7.36 7.15 -15.28
N LYS A 131 -8.17 7.62 -16.23
CA LYS A 131 -8.70 8.98 -16.22
C LYS A 131 -9.61 9.21 -15.02
N ASP A 132 -10.57 8.30 -14.77
CA ASP A 132 -11.42 8.35 -13.57
C ASP A 132 -10.60 8.26 -12.27
N PHE A 133 -9.62 7.36 -12.21
CA PHE A 133 -8.70 7.29 -11.07
C PHE A 133 -8.00 8.63 -10.80
N SER A 134 -7.51 9.30 -11.85
CA SER A 134 -6.89 10.63 -11.73
C SER A 134 -7.86 11.68 -11.19
N GLU A 135 -9.10 11.72 -11.71
CA GLU A 135 -10.13 12.65 -11.25
C GLU A 135 -10.53 12.40 -9.80
N ARG A 136 -10.68 11.13 -9.40
CA ARG A 136 -10.97 10.73 -8.00
C ARG A 136 -9.83 11.11 -7.07
N THR A 137 -8.58 10.95 -7.51
CA THR A 137 -7.39 11.36 -6.77
C THR A 137 -7.38 12.87 -6.51
N ILE A 138 -7.74 13.68 -7.51
CA ILE A 138 -7.86 15.14 -7.37
C ILE A 138 -8.97 15.50 -6.39
N ARG A 139 -10.13 14.85 -6.47
CA ARG A 139 -11.23 15.07 -5.50
C ARG A 139 -10.82 14.73 -4.07
N ALA A 140 -10.15 13.60 -3.86
CA ALA A 140 -9.66 13.20 -2.53
C ALA A 140 -8.64 14.20 -1.96
N LYS A 141 -7.74 14.73 -2.81
CA LYS A 141 -6.82 15.80 -2.43
C LYS A 141 -7.58 17.04 -1.95
N HIS A 142 -8.55 17.55 -2.73
CA HIS A 142 -9.30 18.75 -2.37
C HIS A 142 -10.09 18.56 -1.08
N ALA A 143 -10.75 17.43 -0.89
CA ALA A 143 -11.50 17.15 0.33
C ALA A 143 -10.61 17.21 1.59
N LEU A 144 -9.40 16.65 1.53
CA LEU A 144 -8.47 16.72 2.65
C LEU A 144 -7.93 18.14 2.88
N GLN A 145 -7.67 18.91 1.80
CA GLN A 145 -7.22 20.30 1.90
C GLN A 145 -8.31 21.20 2.49
N GLU A 146 -9.56 21.08 2.04
CA GLU A 146 -10.70 21.85 2.54
C GLU A 146 -10.89 21.64 4.03
N LEU A 147 -10.88 20.37 4.51
CA LEU A 147 -10.99 20.07 5.93
C LEU A 147 -9.83 20.67 6.74
N ALA A 148 -8.61 20.63 6.24
CA ALA A 148 -7.45 21.18 6.93
C ALA A 148 -7.49 22.71 7.01
N LEU A 149 -7.93 23.39 5.94
CA LEU A 149 -8.08 24.85 5.92
C LEU A 149 -9.24 25.31 6.80
N GLU A 150 -10.35 24.56 6.84
CA GLU A 150 -11.46 24.81 7.75
C GLU A 150 -10.98 24.70 9.22
N ALA A 151 -10.29 23.60 9.56
CA ALA A 151 -9.72 23.43 10.89
C ALA A 151 -8.78 24.59 11.28
N LEU A 152 -7.92 25.03 10.35
CA LEU A 152 -7.02 26.17 10.59
C LEU A 152 -7.81 27.47 10.85
N SER A 153 -8.85 27.75 10.04
CA SER A 153 -9.67 28.96 10.19
C SER A 153 -10.42 29.00 11.52
N GLU A 154 -10.78 27.84 12.03
CA GLU A 154 -11.45 27.67 13.32
C GLU A 154 -10.48 27.49 14.51
N GLN A 155 -9.17 27.63 14.27
CA GLN A 155 -8.11 27.43 15.26
C GLN A 155 -8.12 26.03 15.91
N LYS A 156 -8.61 25.03 15.18
CA LYS A 156 -8.64 23.63 15.59
C LYS A 156 -7.34 22.93 15.18
N LYS A 157 -6.79 22.12 16.08
CA LYS A 157 -5.57 21.35 15.77
C LYS A 157 -5.89 20.19 14.82
N PHE A 158 -5.10 20.10 13.75
CA PHE A 158 -5.19 19.09 12.71
C PHE A 158 -3.82 18.38 12.60
N ILE A 159 -3.72 17.13 13.04
CA ILE A 159 -2.44 16.40 13.13
C ILE A 159 -2.47 15.10 12.32
N GLY A 160 -1.29 14.48 12.09
CA GLY A 160 -1.19 13.15 11.52
C GLY A 160 -1.02 12.05 12.58
N ILE A 161 -1.48 10.83 12.27
CA ILE A 161 -1.24 9.60 13.05
C ILE A 161 -0.51 8.59 12.20
N GLY A 162 0.67 8.18 12.65
CA GLY A 162 1.55 7.23 11.97
C GLY A 162 2.20 7.82 10.73
N CYS A 163 3.44 7.45 10.45
CA CYS A 163 4.21 7.98 9.32
C CYS A 163 4.78 6.83 8.45
N PRO A 164 3.96 6.00 7.79
CA PRO A 164 4.47 5.03 6.82
C PRO A 164 5.11 5.73 5.62
N GLY A 165 5.93 5.01 4.83
CA GLY A 165 6.63 5.58 3.67
C GLY A 165 5.70 6.33 2.69
N ARG A 166 4.51 5.78 2.46
CA ARG A 166 3.47 6.37 1.58
C ARG A 166 2.89 7.71 2.09
N SER A 167 3.04 8.05 3.38
CA SER A 167 2.63 9.36 3.92
C SER A 167 3.32 10.53 3.22
N SER A 168 4.56 10.34 2.79
CA SER A 168 5.29 11.35 2.04
C SER A 168 4.58 11.71 0.73
N THR A 169 4.15 10.72 -0.04
CA THR A 169 3.38 10.96 -1.28
C THR A 169 2.06 11.65 -0.98
N LEU A 170 1.28 11.13 -0.02
CA LEU A 170 -0.02 11.69 0.36
C LEU A 170 0.09 13.18 0.73
N LEU A 171 0.96 13.50 1.69
CA LEU A 171 1.06 14.85 2.24
C LEU A 171 1.72 15.84 1.28
N ASN A 172 2.70 15.40 0.47
CA ASN A 172 3.27 16.26 -0.56
C ASN A 172 2.26 16.55 -1.68
N TYR A 173 1.53 15.53 -2.16
CA TYR A 173 0.50 15.71 -3.19
C TYR A 173 -0.65 16.60 -2.71
N CYS A 174 -1.10 16.43 -1.47
CA CYS A 174 -2.13 17.26 -0.85
C CYS A 174 -1.61 18.63 -0.38
N ASN A 175 -0.33 18.95 -0.63
CA ASN A 175 0.30 20.19 -0.20
C ASN A 175 0.11 20.50 1.31
N MET A 176 0.11 19.44 2.15
CA MET A 176 0.07 19.57 3.60
C MET A 176 1.45 19.94 4.14
N ASP A 177 1.55 21.07 4.81
CA ASP A 177 2.78 21.50 5.46
C ASP A 177 2.60 21.62 6.99
N LYS A 178 3.67 22.03 7.69
CA LYS A 178 3.67 22.19 9.14
C LYS A 178 2.70 23.26 9.67
N HIS A 179 2.19 24.16 8.84
CA HIS A 179 1.20 25.16 9.24
C HIS A 179 -0.20 24.56 9.28
N LEU A 180 -0.51 23.63 8.37
CA LEU A 180 -1.77 22.88 8.35
C LEU A 180 -1.72 21.67 9.30
N MET A 181 -0.58 20.98 9.34
CA MET A 181 -0.35 19.77 10.13
C MET A 181 0.94 19.94 10.96
N PRO A 182 0.87 20.49 12.18
CA PRO A 182 2.06 20.86 12.96
C PRO A 182 2.93 19.66 13.35
N TYR A 183 2.38 18.46 13.44
CA TYR A 183 3.15 17.25 13.70
C TYR A 183 2.42 15.97 13.26
N ILE A 184 3.19 14.88 13.19
CA ILE A 184 2.70 13.52 13.04
C ILE A 184 3.02 12.75 14.32
N ALA A 185 1.99 12.17 14.95
CA ALA A 185 2.14 11.36 16.16
C ALA A 185 2.56 9.93 15.81
N GLU A 186 3.66 9.46 16.37
CA GLU A 186 4.22 8.13 16.18
C GLU A 186 4.31 7.38 17.52
N GLN A 187 4.28 6.05 17.46
CA GLN A 187 4.47 5.22 18.67
C GLN A 187 5.84 5.50 19.30
N SER A 188 5.92 5.46 20.63
CA SER A 188 7.17 5.72 21.38
C SER A 188 8.35 4.82 20.97
N SER A 189 8.10 3.65 20.37
CA SER A 189 9.13 2.75 19.87
C SER A 189 9.57 3.06 18.43
N SER A 190 8.99 4.08 17.77
CA SER A 190 9.30 4.41 16.39
C SER A 190 10.69 5.01 16.23
N LEU A 191 11.47 4.49 15.28
CA LEU A 191 12.77 5.06 14.90
C LEU A 191 12.65 6.40 14.14
N LYS A 192 11.42 6.86 13.87
CA LYS A 192 11.15 8.12 13.18
C LYS A 192 10.96 9.31 14.14
N LEU A 193 10.95 9.08 15.45
CA LEU A 193 10.84 10.15 16.42
C LEU A 193 11.99 11.15 16.27
N GLY A 194 11.66 12.43 16.25
CA GLY A 194 12.62 13.51 16.02
C GLY A 194 13.04 13.72 14.56
N LEU A 195 12.62 12.84 13.64
CA LEU A 195 12.81 13.03 12.21
C LEU A 195 11.63 13.82 11.61
N HIS A 196 11.81 14.32 10.40
CA HIS A 196 10.82 15.10 9.68
C HIS A 196 10.35 14.36 8.42
N LEU A 197 9.07 14.53 8.09
CA LEU A 197 8.54 14.04 6.81
C LEU A 197 9.27 14.71 5.64
N PRO A 198 9.82 13.95 4.69
CA PRO A 198 10.47 14.51 3.50
C PRO A 198 9.55 15.43 2.69
N GLY A 199 10.09 16.55 2.22
CA GLY A 199 9.40 17.54 1.36
C GLY A 199 8.56 18.56 2.13
N LYS A 200 7.87 18.19 3.20
CA LYS A 200 6.99 19.11 3.96
C LYS A 200 7.53 19.48 5.35
N HIS A 201 8.61 18.83 5.78
CA HIS A 201 9.28 19.09 7.04
C HIS A 201 8.37 19.04 8.28
N ILE A 202 7.32 18.21 8.23
CA ILE A 202 6.42 17.96 9.37
C ILE A 202 7.16 17.06 10.37
N PRO A 203 7.31 17.46 11.64
CA PRO A 203 8.03 16.65 12.62
C PRO A 203 7.22 15.42 13.07
N ASN A 204 7.92 14.30 13.27
CA ASN A 204 7.37 13.12 13.93
C ASN A 204 7.63 13.24 15.44
N VAL A 205 6.57 13.21 16.23
CA VAL A 205 6.62 13.32 17.70
C VAL A 205 6.02 12.10 18.37
N ASP A 206 6.32 11.89 19.64
CA ASP A 206 5.74 10.80 20.42
C ASP A 206 4.21 10.93 20.53
N GLU A 207 3.48 9.82 20.40
CA GLU A 207 2.02 9.77 20.51
C GLU A 207 1.50 10.29 21.87
N ALA A 208 2.33 10.34 22.91
CA ALA A 208 1.96 10.91 24.20
C ALA A 208 1.53 12.38 24.08
N ILE A 209 2.14 13.16 23.19
CA ILE A 209 1.76 14.55 22.92
C ILE A 209 0.32 14.63 22.39
N MET A 210 -0.05 13.78 21.45
CA MET A 210 -1.42 13.70 20.93
C MET A 210 -2.43 13.36 22.03
N PHE A 211 -2.11 12.41 22.92
CA PHE A 211 -2.98 12.04 24.02
C PHE A 211 -3.11 13.17 25.08
N GLN A 212 -2.05 13.93 25.30
CA GLN A 212 -2.07 15.07 26.21
C GLN A 212 -2.88 16.24 25.64
N GLU A 213 -2.72 16.53 24.35
CA GLU A 213 -3.33 17.69 23.69
C GLU A 213 -4.78 17.44 23.24
N GLN A 214 -5.15 16.19 22.94
CA GLN A 214 -6.47 15.82 22.38
C GLN A 214 -6.86 16.72 21.20
N PRO A 215 -6.10 16.73 20.08
CA PRO A 215 -6.38 17.60 18.94
C PRO A 215 -7.77 17.33 18.37
N GLU A 216 -8.43 18.33 17.77
CA GLU A 216 -9.76 18.15 17.18
C GLU A 216 -9.75 17.10 16.09
N TYR A 217 -8.78 17.16 15.15
CA TYR A 217 -8.66 16.23 14.04
C TYR A 217 -7.33 15.50 14.05
N ALA A 218 -7.40 14.20 13.83
CA ALA A 218 -6.24 13.34 13.72
C ALA A 218 -6.32 12.46 12.45
N VAL A 219 -5.52 12.79 11.44
CA VAL A 219 -5.52 12.10 10.13
C VAL A 219 -4.76 10.79 10.21
N MET A 220 -5.43 9.70 9.92
CA MET A 220 -4.85 8.36 9.87
C MET A 220 -4.00 8.18 8.61
N LEU A 221 -2.69 8.41 8.68
CA LEU A 221 -1.80 8.25 7.53
C LEU A 221 -1.52 6.78 7.18
N SER A 222 -1.68 5.88 8.17
CA SER A 222 -1.73 4.43 7.95
C SER A 222 -3.15 3.95 7.65
N TRP A 223 -3.89 4.68 6.84
CA TRP A 223 -5.33 4.54 6.62
C TRP A 223 -5.77 3.12 6.21
N HIS A 224 -4.95 2.38 5.47
CA HIS A 224 -5.24 1.00 5.06
C HIS A 224 -5.28 0.00 6.23
N TYR A 225 -4.77 0.38 7.41
CA TYR A 225 -4.85 -0.38 8.67
C TYR A 225 -5.67 0.33 9.75
N TRP A 226 -6.53 1.28 9.38
CA TRP A 226 -7.18 2.17 10.34
C TRP A 226 -7.99 1.44 11.42
N LYS A 227 -8.72 0.36 11.08
CA LYS A 227 -9.65 -0.33 12.00
C LYS A 227 -8.97 -0.77 13.32
N PRO A 228 -7.93 -1.62 13.32
CA PRO A 228 -7.25 -2.01 14.55
C PRO A 228 -6.53 -0.85 15.23
N ILE A 229 -6.00 0.13 14.47
CA ILE A 229 -5.30 1.30 15.02
C ILE A 229 -6.30 2.18 15.78
N VAL A 230 -7.44 2.52 15.17
CA VAL A 230 -8.50 3.31 15.82
C VAL A 230 -8.97 2.63 17.11
N LYS A 231 -9.25 1.32 17.07
CA LYS A 231 -9.64 0.56 18.26
C LYS A 231 -8.61 0.68 19.38
N LYS A 232 -7.32 0.57 19.06
CA LYS A 232 -6.21 0.73 20.02
C LYS A 232 -6.16 2.14 20.61
N LEU A 233 -6.26 3.18 19.75
CA LEU A 233 -6.18 4.58 20.17
C LEU A 233 -7.38 5.00 21.03
N ARG A 234 -8.60 4.56 20.67
CA ARG A 234 -9.79 4.76 21.50
C ARG A 234 -9.66 4.08 22.85
N GLY A 235 -9.14 2.86 22.90
CA GLY A 235 -8.85 2.14 24.15
C GLY A 235 -7.82 2.84 25.04
N LYS A 236 -6.94 3.68 24.47
CA LYS A 236 -5.99 4.53 25.19
C LYS A 236 -6.58 5.90 25.57
N GLY A 237 -7.84 6.20 25.23
CA GLY A 237 -8.53 7.44 25.60
C GLY A 237 -8.41 8.59 24.60
N LEU A 238 -8.05 8.33 23.33
CA LEU A 238 -8.07 9.37 22.29
C LEU A 238 -9.52 9.78 21.98
N LYS A 239 -9.82 11.09 22.09
CA LYS A 239 -11.14 11.70 21.84
C LYS A 239 -11.20 12.49 20.52
N SER A 240 -10.09 12.63 19.80
CA SER A 240 -10.02 13.35 18.54
C SER A 240 -10.96 12.75 17.49
N LYS A 241 -11.52 13.56 16.61
CA LYS A 241 -12.13 13.07 15.35
C LYS A 241 -11.03 12.46 14.49
N ILE A 242 -11.18 11.19 14.14
CA ILE A 242 -10.19 10.50 13.33
C ILE A 242 -10.60 10.60 11.87
N VAL A 243 -9.73 11.18 11.05
CA VAL A 243 -9.94 11.37 9.61
C VAL A 243 -9.28 10.23 8.84
N ILE A 244 -10.06 9.47 8.09
CA ILE A 244 -9.58 8.47 7.14
C ILE A 244 -9.55 9.15 5.76
N PRO A 245 -8.37 9.41 5.17
CA PRO A 245 -8.27 10.26 3.98
C PRO A 245 -8.65 9.57 2.67
N LEU A 246 -8.57 8.23 2.60
CA LEU A 246 -8.76 7.42 1.40
C LEU A 246 -9.57 6.15 1.69
N PRO A 247 -10.29 5.57 0.68
CA PRO A 247 -10.51 6.08 -0.68
C PRO A 247 -11.43 7.32 -0.74
N GLU A 248 -12.29 7.49 0.23
CA GLU A 248 -13.15 8.65 0.47
C GLU A 248 -12.90 9.18 1.87
N LEU A 249 -12.86 10.50 1.99
CA LEU A 249 -12.66 11.13 3.29
C LEU A 249 -13.80 10.77 4.23
N LYS A 250 -13.46 10.15 5.35
CA LYS A 250 -14.40 9.80 6.42
C LYS A 250 -13.94 10.37 7.74
N ILE A 251 -14.84 10.93 8.51
CA ILE A 251 -14.61 11.42 9.86
C ILE A 251 -15.28 10.47 10.82
N LEU A 252 -14.48 9.90 11.73
CA LEU A 252 -14.96 9.03 12.81
C LEU A 252 -15.03 9.84 14.08
N GLU A 253 -16.24 10.00 14.61
CA GLU A 253 -16.48 10.68 15.89
C GLU A 253 -15.86 9.88 17.06
N PRO A 254 -15.65 10.52 18.24
CA PRO A 254 -15.07 9.91 19.43
C PRO A 254 -15.72 8.63 19.91
#